data_3c1c433ffea14639e61196bf5ca3d529
#
_entry.id   3c1c433ffea14639e61196bf5ca3d529
#
_cell.length_a   1.000
_cell.length_b   1.000
_cell.length_c   1.000
_cell.angle_alpha   90.00
_cell.angle_beta   90.00
_cell.angle_gamma   90.00
#
_symmetry.space_group_name_H-M   'P 1'
#
loop_
_entity.id
_entity.type
_entity.pdbx_description
1 polymer ?
#
loop_
_entity_poly.entity_id
_entity_poly.type
_entity_poly.pdbx_seq_one_letter_code
_entity_poly.pdbx_strand_id
1 'polypeptide(L)'
;MFYLLNVEKNNIINILFNGYNNLKKRPKLGDFLILENKDSLLLTRVEEENYFLDYNDLKNEILKFMEIGFDKLGELEKEELYRLTYKVIPLTTLSKKERKITGSYRNIPLHLETTIRKPSFEEMLYFLNYEYLKDEFKDFNKFKEFLEENKINENNIKEKEKELLKIFNGEIISYYQNLPVIFNVNKFLAKRTGVFARTGYGKSNAIKIILLKILKLAYFKAFSDKEIKNALIVVYDVNGEYAFTNQQNTGFQEVFKDKEDDFLVLTNKRESYVFVRPLKINFAELSTNEIAEILINAFGEEIKAYTYFEEIDNKIWKNLFALAVSKVKDESKKEEKDFEKKEVEKVSDFIIKYLRKLLQIISSELKFIFEEKLKEMEKEGKFNVVKVVIDLEKEVKLSEELQKKLKKAALQEVNIGAIEWRLKKLLYNLYHPNGLSSNDVKNLIENKKMVILDLSSADDWSGNIISRYFTKKIFEYNQEFFLKNEKYHVILTFEEAQNLLDDINKNNDIFVRVAKEGRKFNIALIAITQQPSSISQKILSQMDNFLAFHLLNEDDINALSKANNHYSGLIKFLLKYEPIKGQCFFYSAPEQPFVIQMKFNLFDDELEKFKKEMEELKKKEKEEEQKLFQDAII
;
A
#
# COMPACT_ATOMS: atom_id res chain seq x y z
N MET A 1 -20.21 -37.48 18.27
CA MET A 1 -18.90 -38.14 18.04
C MET A 1 -18.55 -37.97 16.58
N PHE A 2 -17.28 -37.77 16.23
CA PHE A 2 -16.84 -37.62 14.85
C PHE A 2 -16.18 -38.91 14.36
N TYR A 3 -16.40 -39.23 13.10
CA TYR A 3 -15.79 -40.38 12.44
C TYR A 3 -15.22 -39.96 11.09
N LEU A 4 -14.04 -40.44 10.75
CA LEU A 4 -13.47 -40.28 9.41
C LEU A 4 -14.21 -41.22 8.44
N LEU A 5 -14.74 -40.68 7.35
CA LEU A 5 -15.40 -41.50 6.31
C LEU A 5 -14.42 -41.88 5.21
N ASN A 6 -13.88 -40.89 4.53
CA ASN A 6 -12.92 -41.07 3.44
C ASN A 6 -12.10 -39.83 3.16
N VAL A 7 -11.10 -39.96 2.31
CA VAL A 7 -10.31 -38.86 1.76
C VAL A 7 -10.42 -38.91 0.24
N GLU A 8 -10.91 -37.84 -0.35
CA GLU A 8 -11.03 -37.69 -1.80
C GLU A 8 -9.68 -37.42 -2.47
N LYS A 9 -9.60 -37.61 -3.80
CA LYS A 9 -8.39 -37.41 -4.59
C LYS A 9 -7.79 -35.99 -4.47
N ASN A 10 -8.63 -34.98 -4.13
CA ASN A 10 -8.22 -33.59 -3.96
C ASN A 10 -7.86 -33.23 -2.50
N ASN A 11 -7.57 -34.20 -1.68
CA ASN A 11 -7.31 -34.04 -0.24
C ASN A 11 -8.50 -33.49 0.57
N ILE A 12 -9.70 -33.55 0.05
CA ILE A 12 -10.93 -33.24 0.78
C ILE A 12 -11.20 -34.43 1.71
N ILE A 13 -11.41 -34.16 2.99
CA ILE A 13 -11.66 -35.15 4.00
C ILE A 13 -13.13 -35.11 4.34
N ASN A 14 -13.81 -36.25 4.24
CA ASN A 14 -15.22 -36.40 4.63
C ASN A 14 -15.29 -36.95 6.06
N ILE A 15 -16.01 -36.26 6.92
CA ILE A 15 -16.19 -36.58 8.34
C ILE A 15 -17.67 -36.75 8.61
N LEU A 16 -18.03 -37.82 9.33
CA LEU A 16 -19.36 -38.03 9.87
C LEU A 16 -19.44 -37.46 11.28
N PHE A 17 -20.46 -36.65 11.54
CA PHE A 17 -20.83 -36.20 12.87
C PHE A 17 -22.15 -36.86 13.31
N ASN A 18 -22.09 -37.64 14.37
CA ASN A 18 -23.28 -38.16 15.03
C ASN A 18 -23.57 -37.27 16.24
N GLY A 19 -24.62 -36.46 16.12
CA GLY A 19 -24.83 -35.30 16.98
C GLY A 19 -26.15 -35.21 17.73
N TYR A 20 -27.03 -36.23 17.66
CA TYR A 20 -28.35 -36.13 18.28
C TYR A 20 -28.30 -35.66 19.74
N ASN A 21 -27.44 -36.23 20.55
CA ASN A 21 -27.27 -35.88 21.97
C ASN A 21 -26.29 -34.68 22.18
N ASN A 22 -25.71 -34.12 21.13
CA ASN A 22 -24.66 -33.10 21.21
C ASN A 22 -24.82 -31.96 20.17
N LEU A 23 -26.03 -31.57 19.81
CA LEU A 23 -26.31 -30.52 18.83
C LEU A 23 -25.59 -29.19 19.10
N LYS A 24 -25.38 -28.84 20.37
CA LYS A 24 -24.59 -27.64 20.77
C LYS A 24 -23.12 -27.72 20.39
N LYS A 25 -22.58 -28.92 20.15
CA LYS A 25 -21.19 -29.16 19.76
C LYS A 25 -21.01 -29.29 18.23
N ARG A 26 -22.10 -29.15 17.47
CA ARG A 26 -22.09 -29.21 16.01
C ARG A 26 -21.10 -28.19 15.44
N PRO A 27 -20.20 -28.58 14.54
CA PRO A 27 -19.38 -27.63 13.80
C PRO A 27 -20.24 -26.77 12.88
N LYS A 28 -19.80 -25.55 12.67
CA LYS A 28 -20.39 -24.65 11.67
C LYS A 28 -19.45 -24.54 10.46
N LEU A 29 -19.97 -24.07 9.34
CA LEU A 29 -19.15 -23.70 8.21
C LEU A 29 -18.09 -22.68 8.65
N GLY A 30 -16.84 -22.94 8.28
CA GLY A 30 -15.71 -22.15 8.69
C GLY A 30 -15.05 -22.54 10.01
N ASP A 31 -15.68 -23.36 10.84
CA ASP A 31 -15.08 -23.87 12.07
C ASP A 31 -13.83 -24.70 11.78
N PHE A 32 -12.87 -24.63 12.69
CA PHE A 32 -11.66 -25.45 12.64
C PHE A 32 -11.87 -26.77 13.40
N LEU A 33 -11.31 -27.83 12.84
CA LEU A 33 -11.25 -29.14 13.49
C LEU A 33 -9.80 -29.65 13.47
N ILE A 34 -9.43 -30.38 14.51
CA ILE A 34 -8.17 -31.12 14.60
C ILE A 34 -8.46 -32.60 14.31
N LEU A 35 -7.72 -33.13 13.34
CA LEU A 35 -7.59 -34.55 13.12
C LEU A 35 -6.26 -34.99 13.73
N GLU A 36 -6.34 -35.76 14.82
CA GLU A 36 -5.20 -36.13 15.63
C GLU A 36 -4.88 -37.62 15.48
N ASN A 37 -3.63 -37.92 15.15
CA ASN A 37 -3.08 -39.27 15.17
C ASN A 37 -1.85 -39.35 16.11
N LYS A 38 -1.15 -40.50 16.13
CA LYS A 38 0.03 -40.70 17.01
C LYS A 38 1.14 -39.68 16.74
N ASP A 39 1.33 -39.26 15.48
CA ASP A 39 2.50 -38.51 15.05
C ASP A 39 2.21 -37.03 14.77
N SER A 40 0.94 -36.67 14.60
CA SER A 40 0.59 -35.30 14.11
C SER A 40 -0.81 -34.84 14.52
N LEU A 41 -0.96 -33.51 14.53
CA LEU A 41 -2.23 -32.79 14.57
C LEU A 41 -2.43 -32.12 13.23
N LEU A 42 -3.49 -32.48 12.52
CA LEU A 42 -3.89 -31.83 11.26
C LEU A 42 -4.98 -30.82 11.56
N LEU A 43 -4.67 -29.53 11.35
CA LEU A 43 -5.68 -28.47 11.37
C LEU A 43 -6.46 -28.50 10.07
N THR A 44 -7.78 -28.57 10.17
CA THR A 44 -8.69 -28.53 9.02
C THR A 44 -9.75 -27.46 9.23
N ARG A 45 -10.41 -27.04 8.14
CA ARG A 45 -11.55 -26.14 8.16
C ARG A 45 -12.76 -26.79 7.50
N VAL A 46 -13.92 -26.62 8.12
CA VAL A 46 -15.21 -27.08 7.58
C VAL A 46 -15.60 -26.24 6.38
N GLU A 47 -15.71 -26.85 5.21
CA GLU A 47 -16.06 -26.18 3.94
C GLU A 47 -17.50 -26.42 3.52
N GLU A 48 -18.03 -27.61 3.76
CA GLU A 48 -19.39 -27.97 3.41
C GLU A 48 -20.03 -28.83 4.51
N GLU A 49 -21.31 -28.70 4.63
CA GLU A 49 -22.16 -29.51 5.49
C GLU A 49 -23.27 -30.14 4.67
N ASN A 50 -23.45 -31.44 4.77
CA ASN A 50 -24.48 -32.18 4.07
C ASN A 50 -25.15 -33.18 5.03
N TYR A 51 -26.37 -33.56 4.76
CA TYR A 51 -26.99 -34.69 5.41
C TYR A 51 -26.33 -36.00 4.96
N PHE A 52 -26.23 -36.95 5.89
CA PHE A 52 -25.66 -38.28 5.59
C PHE A 52 -26.51 -39.07 4.64
N LEU A 53 -27.86 -38.96 4.75
CA LEU A 53 -28.82 -39.62 3.89
C LEU A 53 -28.90 -38.93 2.54
N ASP A 54 -29.06 -39.74 1.48
CA ASP A 54 -29.45 -39.25 0.15
C ASP A 54 -30.77 -38.46 0.25
N TYR A 55 -30.98 -37.51 -0.67
CA TYR A 55 -32.17 -36.65 -0.71
C TYR A 55 -33.47 -37.46 -0.73
N ASN A 56 -33.53 -38.60 -1.48
CA ASN A 56 -34.70 -39.45 -1.56
C ASN A 56 -34.96 -40.23 -0.29
N ASP A 57 -33.90 -40.75 0.34
CA ASP A 57 -33.99 -41.45 1.62
C ASP A 57 -34.38 -40.49 2.74
N LEU A 58 -33.78 -39.28 2.77
CA LEU A 58 -34.14 -38.23 3.72
C LEU A 58 -35.61 -37.80 3.57
N LYS A 59 -36.08 -37.64 2.33
CA LYS A 59 -37.47 -37.29 2.04
C LYS A 59 -38.44 -38.38 2.52
N ASN A 60 -38.13 -39.65 2.27
CA ASN A 60 -38.95 -40.76 2.69
C ASN A 60 -38.99 -40.88 4.22
N GLU A 61 -37.87 -40.70 4.87
CA GLU A 61 -37.80 -40.69 6.34
C GLU A 61 -38.58 -39.50 6.91
N ILE A 62 -38.44 -38.28 6.39
CA ILE A 62 -39.22 -37.11 6.81
C ILE A 62 -40.72 -37.34 6.65
N LEU A 63 -41.17 -37.97 5.51
CA LEU A 63 -42.59 -38.29 5.32
C LEU A 63 -43.08 -39.28 6.37
N LYS A 64 -42.35 -40.34 6.69
CA LYS A 64 -42.66 -41.24 7.79
C LYS A 64 -42.76 -40.52 9.12
N PHE A 65 -41.84 -39.56 9.41
CA PHE A 65 -41.83 -38.76 10.63
C PHE A 65 -43.03 -37.81 10.74
N MET A 66 -43.48 -37.25 9.62
CA MET A 66 -44.68 -36.44 9.58
C MET A 66 -45.94 -37.24 9.90
N GLU A 67 -45.98 -38.53 9.50
CA GLU A 67 -47.10 -39.45 9.78
C GLU A 67 -47.12 -39.95 11.23
N ILE A 68 -45.95 -40.29 11.81
CA ILE A 68 -45.83 -40.95 13.13
C ILE A 68 -45.70 -39.90 14.26
N GLY A 69 -45.15 -38.73 13.97
CA GLY A 69 -44.79 -37.69 14.93
C GLY A 69 -43.39 -37.92 15.52
N PHE A 70 -42.59 -36.85 15.53
CA PHE A 70 -41.18 -36.86 15.94
C PHE A 70 -40.93 -37.42 17.36
N ASP A 71 -41.88 -37.17 18.25
CA ASP A 71 -41.78 -37.63 19.67
C ASP A 71 -41.89 -39.15 19.81
N LYS A 72 -42.48 -39.82 18.81
CA LYS A 72 -42.66 -41.27 18.83
C LYS A 72 -41.52 -42.08 18.17
N LEU A 73 -40.51 -41.37 17.64
CA LEU A 73 -39.34 -42.01 17.03
C LEU A 73 -38.43 -42.62 18.10
N GLY A 74 -37.91 -43.79 17.77
CA GLY A 74 -36.86 -44.42 18.59
C GLY A 74 -35.56 -43.58 18.59
N GLU A 75 -34.67 -43.82 19.56
CA GLU A 75 -33.41 -43.07 19.65
C GLU A 75 -32.52 -43.31 18.41
N LEU A 76 -32.49 -44.51 17.85
CA LEU A 76 -31.71 -44.84 16.66
C LEU A 76 -32.19 -44.05 15.43
N GLU A 77 -33.49 -43.95 15.24
CA GLU A 77 -34.10 -43.20 14.12
C GLU A 77 -33.82 -41.68 14.23
N LYS A 78 -33.89 -41.16 15.45
CA LYS A 78 -33.49 -39.78 15.72
C LYS A 78 -31.99 -39.56 15.48
N GLU A 79 -31.11 -40.51 15.88
CA GLU A 79 -29.70 -40.41 15.57
C GLU A 79 -29.41 -40.43 14.08
N GLU A 80 -30.10 -41.19 13.28
CA GLU A 80 -29.92 -41.22 11.81
C GLU A 80 -30.30 -39.93 11.13
N LEU A 81 -31.37 -39.26 11.55
CA LEU A 81 -31.77 -37.95 11.08
C LEU A 81 -30.74 -36.84 11.35
N TYR A 82 -30.05 -36.94 12.46
CA TYR A 82 -29.04 -35.96 12.87
C TYR A 82 -27.59 -36.35 12.51
N ARG A 83 -27.43 -37.36 11.62
CA ARG A 83 -26.13 -37.67 11.03
C ARG A 83 -25.82 -36.67 9.94
N LEU A 84 -24.76 -35.93 10.13
CA LEU A 84 -24.28 -34.92 9.20
C LEU A 84 -22.91 -35.31 8.68
N THR A 85 -22.70 -35.07 7.40
CA THR A 85 -21.36 -35.18 6.81
C THR A 85 -20.78 -33.81 6.60
N TYR A 86 -19.52 -33.66 6.92
CA TYR A 86 -18.76 -32.46 6.72
C TYR A 86 -17.62 -32.73 5.76
N LYS A 87 -17.48 -31.89 4.75
CA LYS A 87 -16.26 -31.81 3.98
C LYS A 87 -15.32 -30.82 4.66
N VAL A 88 -14.13 -31.29 5.01
CA VAL A 88 -13.09 -30.45 5.61
C VAL A 88 -11.86 -30.41 4.74
N ILE A 89 -11.25 -29.25 4.66
CA ILE A 89 -10.02 -29.03 3.92
C ILE A 89 -8.86 -28.97 4.89
N PRO A 90 -7.78 -29.74 4.65
CA PRO A 90 -6.56 -29.66 5.44
C PRO A 90 -5.86 -28.34 5.20
N LEU A 91 -5.47 -27.65 6.26
CA LEU A 91 -4.80 -26.33 6.23
C LEU A 91 -3.31 -26.46 6.54
N THR A 92 -2.98 -27.11 7.65
CA THR A 92 -1.60 -27.25 8.10
C THR A 92 -1.47 -28.39 9.09
N THR A 93 -0.24 -28.87 9.29
CA THR A 93 0.06 -29.99 10.18
C THR A 93 1.06 -29.58 11.25
N LEU A 94 0.80 -29.92 12.51
CA LEU A 94 1.75 -29.86 13.59
C LEU A 94 2.32 -31.27 13.85
N SER A 95 3.60 -31.46 13.60
CA SER A 95 4.31 -32.71 13.91
C SER A 95 4.50 -32.82 15.43
N LYS A 96 4.01 -33.90 16.03
CA LYS A 96 4.21 -34.17 17.47
C LYS A 96 5.67 -34.53 17.79
N LYS A 97 6.37 -35.14 16.83
CA LYS A 97 7.78 -35.50 16.97
C LYS A 97 8.70 -34.30 16.90
N GLU A 98 8.51 -33.48 15.89
CA GLU A 98 9.31 -32.26 15.68
C GLU A 98 8.77 -31.07 16.46
N ARG A 99 7.50 -31.15 16.91
CA ARG A 99 6.76 -30.10 17.63
C ARG A 99 6.66 -28.78 16.88
N LYS A 100 6.74 -28.85 15.54
CA LYS A 100 6.70 -27.72 14.60
C LYS A 100 5.62 -27.91 13.57
N ILE A 101 5.11 -26.78 13.05
CA ILE A 101 4.25 -26.81 11.88
C ILE A 101 5.08 -27.18 10.66
N THR A 102 4.63 -28.22 9.97
CA THR A 102 5.14 -28.61 8.67
C THR A 102 4.11 -28.21 7.64
N GLY A 103 4.46 -27.34 6.70
CA GLY A 103 3.54 -26.84 5.65
C GLY A 103 3.02 -27.92 4.69
N SER A 104 3.25 -29.18 4.95
CA SER A 104 2.88 -30.31 4.13
C SER A 104 1.91 -31.24 4.86
N TYR A 105 0.69 -31.35 4.32
CA TYR A 105 -0.30 -32.36 4.72
C TYR A 105 -0.22 -33.64 3.88
N ARG A 106 0.75 -33.75 2.94
CA ARG A 106 0.82 -34.81 1.91
C ARG A 106 1.03 -36.22 2.45
N ASN A 107 1.48 -36.36 3.69
CA ASN A 107 1.88 -37.64 4.27
C ASN A 107 1.22 -37.94 5.61
N ILE A 108 -0.03 -37.51 5.83
CA ILE A 108 -0.73 -37.87 7.05
C ILE A 108 -1.52 -39.14 6.73
N PRO A 109 -1.08 -40.30 7.21
CA PRO A 109 -1.91 -41.48 7.16
C PRO A 109 -3.10 -41.26 8.10
N LEU A 110 -4.25 -40.92 7.52
CA LEU A 110 -5.49 -40.88 8.26
C LEU A 110 -5.93 -42.34 8.43
N HIS A 111 -5.88 -42.82 9.63
CA HIS A 111 -6.31 -44.15 10.01
C HIS A 111 -7.67 -44.09 10.73
N LEU A 112 -8.35 -45.22 10.82
CA LEU A 112 -9.61 -45.34 11.57
C LEU A 112 -9.46 -44.93 13.04
N GLU A 113 -8.24 -44.95 13.61
CA GLU A 113 -7.91 -44.49 14.97
C GLU A 113 -7.71 -42.95 15.06
N THR A 114 -7.88 -42.20 13.99
CA THR A 114 -7.76 -40.73 14.00
C THR A 114 -8.88 -40.14 14.85
N THR A 115 -8.51 -39.41 15.90
CA THR A 115 -9.50 -38.69 16.71
C THR A 115 -9.79 -37.31 16.08
N ILE A 116 -11.07 -36.93 16.05
CA ILE A 116 -11.52 -35.67 15.49
C ILE A 116 -12.18 -34.86 16.58
N ARG A 117 -11.70 -33.63 16.77
CA ARG A 117 -12.17 -32.74 17.82
C ARG A 117 -12.04 -31.25 17.40
N LYS A 118 -12.69 -30.36 18.14
CA LYS A 118 -12.38 -28.93 18.04
C LYS A 118 -10.99 -28.64 18.61
N PRO A 119 -10.25 -27.67 18.06
CA PRO A 119 -8.97 -27.24 18.63
C PRO A 119 -9.17 -26.63 20.02
N SER A 120 -8.17 -26.79 20.89
CA SER A 120 -8.14 -26.07 22.16
C SER A 120 -7.82 -24.58 21.95
N PHE A 121 -8.02 -23.78 22.99
CA PHE A 121 -7.64 -22.36 23.00
C PHE A 121 -6.16 -22.17 22.64
N GLU A 122 -5.27 -22.93 23.28
CA GLU A 122 -3.83 -22.84 23.10
C GLU A 122 -3.41 -23.25 21.68
N GLU A 123 -4.04 -24.32 21.14
CA GLU A 123 -3.80 -24.77 19.77
C GLU A 123 -4.21 -23.71 18.76
N MET A 124 -5.41 -23.13 18.91
CA MET A 124 -5.85 -22.07 18.00
C MET A 124 -4.97 -20.85 18.08
N LEU A 125 -4.60 -20.40 19.28
CA LEU A 125 -3.71 -19.25 19.46
C LEU A 125 -2.34 -19.51 18.81
N TYR A 126 -1.83 -20.76 18.94
CA TYR A 126 -0.58 -21.17 18.32
C TYR A 126 -0.66 -21.20 16.78
N PHE A 127 -1.70 -21.82 16.23
CA PHE A 127 -1.87 -21.90 14.77
C PHE A 127 -2.08 -20.53 14.12
N LEU A 128 -2.88 -19.65 14.74
CA LEU A 128 -3.14 -18.30 14.21
C LEU A 128 -1.88 -17.45 14.21
N ASN A 129 -0.97 -17.65 15.17
CA ASN A 129 0.20 -16.81 15.38
C ASN A 129 1.52 -17.56 15.18
N TYR A 130 1.48 -18.69 14.50
CA TYR A 130 2.64 -19.59 14.36
C TYR A 130 3.91 -18.90 13.88
N GLU A 131 3.78 -17.96 12.97
CA GLU A 131 4.91 -17.24 12.40
C GLU A 131 5.79 -16.56 13.46
N TYR A 132 5.17 -16.06 14.52
CA TYR A 132 5.90 -15.44 15.63
C TYR A 132 6.36 -16.45 16.65
N LEU A 133 5.48 -17.40 16.92
CA LEU A 133 5.71 -18.38 17.97
C LEU A 133 6.84 -19.35 17.65
N LYS A 134 7.07 -19.63 16.37
CA LYS A 134 8.16 -20.52 15.91
C LYS A 134 9.56 -20.03 16.27
N ASP A 135 9.76 -18.71 16.32
CA ASP A 135 11.07 -18.11 16.58
C ASP A 135 11.32 -17.95 18.10
N GLU A 136 10.27 -17.73 18.89
CA GLU A 136 10.35 -17.54 20.34
C GLU A 136 10.28 -18.85 21.12
N PHE A 137 9.47 -19.80 20.65
CA PHE A 137 9.28 -21.08 21.31
C PHE A 137 9.83 -22.22 20.46
N LYS A 138 10.67 -23.05 21.07
CA LYS A 138 11.22 -24.24 20.38
C LYS A 138 10.13 -25.17 19.89
N ASP A 139 9.01 -25.26 20.62
CA ASP A 139 7.88 -26.10 20.29
C ASP A 139 6.58 -25.66 20.99
N PHE A 140 5.47 -26.29 20.60
CA PHE A 140 4.14 -26.02 21.16
C PHE A 140 4.04 -26.23 22.67
N ASN A 141 4.76 -27.19 23.25
CA ASN A 141 4.70 -27.42 24.69
C ASN A 141 5.31 -26.27 25.48
N LYS A 142 6.42 -25.70 24.99
CA LYS A 142 7.05 -24.52 25.58
C LYS A 142 6.11 -23.32 25.55
N PHE A 143 5.37 -23.15 24.44
CA PHE A 143 4.35 -22.11 24.36
C PHE A 143 3.21 -22.34 25.37
N LYS A 144 2.77 -23.59 25.53
CA LYS A 144 1.75 -23.95 26.52
C LYS A 144 2.22 -23.71 27.96
N GLU A 145 3.44 -24.12 28.31
CA GLU A 145 4.08 -23.81 29.59
C GLU A 145 4.08 -22.31 29.87
N PHE A 146 4.44 -21.50 28.88
CA PHE A 146 4.42 -20.04 29.00
C PHE A 146 3.03 -19.49 29.30
N LEU A 147 1.97 -19.97 28.61
CA LEU A 147 0.60 -19.54 28.90
C LEU A 147 0.17 -19.87 30.33
N GLU A 148 0.54 -21.09 30.83
CA GLU A 148 0.26 -21.52 32.18
C GLU A 148 0.99 -20.67 33.22
N GLU A 149 2.30 -20.41 33.05
CA GLU A 149 3.13 -19.59 33.96
C GLU A 149 2.58 -18.15 34.07
N ASN A 150 2.13 -17.56 32.94
CA ASN A 150 1.58 -16.22 32.93
C ASN A 150 0.08 -16.18 33.23
N LYS A 151 -0.54 -17.32 33.51
CA LYS A 151 -1.97 -17.48 33.80
C LYS A 151 -2.86 -16.88 32.67
N ILE A 152 -2.46 -17.12 31.42
CA ILE A 152 -3.19 -16.65 30.24
C ILE A 152 -4.17 -17.75 29.80
N ASN A 153 -5.45 -17.40 29.67
CA ASN A 153 -6.50 -18.31 29.24
C ASN A 153 -7.56 -17.57 28.40
N GLU A 154 -8.52 -18.30 27.86
CA GLU A 154 -9.57 -17.77 26.99
C GLU A 154 -10.36 -16.62 27.62
N ASN A 155 -10.56 -16.62 28.95
CA ASN A 155 -11.39 -15.62 29.64
C ASN A 155 -10.64 -14.30 29.90
N ASN A 156 -9.31 -14.33 30.02
CA ASN A 156 -8.52 -13.15 30.40
C ASN A 156 -7.52 -12.69 29.33
N ILE A 157 -7.51 -13.31 28.16
CA ILE A 157 -6.50 -13.04 27.13
C ILE A 157 -6.45 -11.56 26.70
N LYS A 158 -7.59 -10.86 26.68
CA LYS A 158 -7.63 -9.43 26.36
C LYS A 158 -6.97 -8.56 27.44
N GLU A 159 -7.11 -8.94 28.71
CA GLU A 159 -6.47 -8.24 29.83
C GLU A 159 -4.97 -8.50 29.85
N LYS A 160 -4.56 -9.65 29.33
CA LYS A 160 -3.17 -10.11 29.27
C LYS A 160 -2.45 -9.82 27.94
N GLU A 161 -3.01 -8.99 27.08
CA GLU A 161 -2.40 -8.60 25.78
C GLU A 161 -0.98 -8.06 25.94
N LYS A 162 -0.72 -7.29 27.01
CA LYS A 162 0.60 -6.71 27.26
C LYS A 162 1.66 -7.77 27.54
N GLU A 163 1.30 -8.84 28.25
CA GLU A 163 2.19 -9.97 28.54
C GLU A 163 2.48 -10.76 27.26
N LEU A 164 1.46 -10.98 26.43
CA LEU A 164 1.65 -11.58 25.09
C LEU A 164 2.57 -10.73 24.21
N LEU A 165 2.36 -9.43 24.16
CA LEU A 165 3.15 -8.52 23.30
C LEU A 165 4.60 -8.36 23.76
N LYS A 166 4.95 -8.62 25.01
CA LYS A 166 6.36 -8.63 25.46
C LYS A 166 7.22 -9.65 24.71
N ILE A 167 6.60 -10.70 24.18
CA ILE A 167 7.28 -11.78 23.47
C ILE A 167 7.31 -11.54 21.97
N PHE A 168 6.32 -10.82 21.47
CA PHE A 168 6.14 -10.67 20.03
C PHE A 168 6.65 -9.31 19.54
N ASN A 169 7.56 -9.32 18.57
CA ASN A 169 7.91 -8.14 17.79
C ASN A 169 6.77 -7.75 16.82
N GLY A 170 5.54 -7.92 17.22
CA GLY A 170 4.34 -7.68 16.45
C GLY A 170 3.31 -6.84 17.19
N GLU A 171 2.25 -6.50 16.51
CA GLU A 171 1.16 -5.69 17.05
C GLU A 171 -0.16 -6.45 16.95
N ILE A 172 -0.99 -6.38 18.00
CA ILE A 172 -2.37 -6.89 17.95
C ILE A 172 -3.24 -5.80 17.33
N ILE A 173 -3.67 -6.01 16.12
CA ILE A 173 -4.54 -5.06 15.38
C ILE A 173 -5.90 -5.66 15.01
N SER A 174 -6.07 -6.95 15.29
CA SER A 174 -7.30 -7.67 14.97
C SER A 174 -7.49 -8.90 15.84
N TYR A 175 -8.70 -9.47 15.76
CA TYR A 175 -9.07 -10.67 16.49
C TYR A 175 -9.79 -11.67 15.58
N TYR A 176 -9.50 -12.95 15.75
CA TYR A 176 -10.36 -14.04 15.30
C TYR A 176 -11.24 -14.47 16.47
N GLN A 177 -12.55 -14.20 16.39
CA GLN A 177 -13.47 -14.32 17.53
C GLN A 177 -12.94 -13.48 18.72
N ASN A 178 -12.40 -14.11 19.77
CA ASN A 178 -11.77 -13.42 20.90
C ASN A 178 -10.25 -13.64 20.98
N LEU A 179 -9.67 -14.39 20.03
CA LEU A 179 -8.24 -14.68 20.00
C LEU A 179 -7.50 -13.56 19.28
N PRO A 180 -6.45 -12.99 19.87
CA PRO A 180 -5.64 -11.98 19.20
C PRO A 180 -4.90 -12.56 18.00
N VAL A 181 -4.95 -11.85 16.90
CA VAL A 181 -4.14 -12.10 15.71
C VAL A 181 -3.01 -11.09 15.69
N ILE A 182 -1.78 -11.60 15.80
CA ILE A 182 -0.59 -10.77 15.83
C ILE A 182 -0.13 -10.48 14.41
N PHE A 183 0.09 -9.21 14.15
CA PHE A 183 0.46 -8.72 12.83
C PHE A 183 1.92 -8.31 12.80
N ASN A 184 2.70 -8.89 11.88
CA ASN A 184 4.06 -8.43 11.61
C ASN A 184 4.03 -7.25 10.67
N VAL A 185 4.13 -6.08 11.24
CA VAL A 185 4.13 -4.85 10.47
C VAL A 185 5.35 -4.78 9.53
N ASN A 186 6.47 -5.40 9.88
CA ASN A 186 7.64 -5.52 8.99
C ASN A 186 7.33 -6.26 7.68
N LYS A 187 6.27 -7.07 7.63
CA LYS A 187 5.81 -7.71 6.38
C LYS A 187 5.26 -6.74 5.34
N PHE A 188 4.93 -5.53 5.74
CA PHE A 188 4.49 -4.50 4.82
C PHE A 188 5.65 -3.66 4.26
N LEU A 189 6.85 -3.81 4.83
CA LEU A 189 8.06 -3.18 4.32
C LEU A 189 8.60 -3.99 3.13
N ALA A 190 8.86 -3.33 2.01
CA ALA A 190 9.37 -3.94 0.77
C ALA A 190 8.54 -5.13 0.22
N LYS A 191 7.25 -5.24 0.57
CA LYS A 191 6.33 -6.26 0.03
C LYS A 191 5.16 -5.61 -0.70
N ARG A 192 4.44 -6.42 -1.47
CA ARG A 192 3.25 -6.01 -2.23
C ARG A 192 2.01 -6.49 -1.50
N THR A 193 1.13 -5.58 -1.19
CA THR A 193 -0.11 -5.81 -0.46
C THR A 193 -1.31 -5.41 -1.30
N GLY A 194 -2.22 -6.34 -1.53
CA GLY A 194 -3.52 -6.08 -2.12
C GLY A 194 -4.60 -5.94 -1.06
N VAL A 195 -5.38 -4.88 -1.12
CA VAL A 195 -6.51 -4.62 -0.24
C VAL A 195 -7.78 -4.50 -1.07
N PHE A 196 -8.66 -5.45 -0.91
CA PHE A 196 -9.82 -5.67 -1.75
C PHE A 196 -11.09 -5.54 -0.93
N ALA A 197 -11.88 -4.52 -1.21
CA ALA A 197 -13.09 -4.25 -0.45
C ALA A 197 -14.08 -3.36 -1.20
N ARG A 198 -15.36 -3.63 -1.05
CA ARG A 198 -16.40 -2.67 -1.39
C ARG A 198 -16.37 -1.48 -0.42
N THR A 199 -16.87 -0.32 -0.86
CA THR A 199 -17.03 0.87 -0.01
C THR A 199 -17.87 0.57 1.24
N GLY A 200 -17.47 1.10 2.39
CA GLY A 200 -18.20 0.98 3.65
C GLY A 200 -17.88 -0.24 4.51
N TYR A 201 -17.03 -1.17 4.04
CA TYR A 201 -16.68 -2.38 4.79
C TYR A 201 -15.40 -2.29 5.63
N GLY A 202 -14.86 -1.09 5.86
CA GLY A 202 -13.75 -0.88 6.79
C GLY A 202 -12.36 -0.87 6.16
N LYS A 203 -12.27 -0.79 4.84
CA LYS A 203 -11.03 -0.71 4.06
C LYS A 203 -10.10 0.40 4.57
N SER A 204 -10.56 1.66 4.56
CA SER A 204 -9.76 2.82 4.97
C SER A 204 -9.35 2.74 6.44
N ASN A 205 -10.23 2.24 7.31
CA ASN A 205 -9.91 2.00 8.73
C ASN A 205 -8.75 1.01 8.90
N ALA A 206 -8.80 -0.13 8.23
CA ALA A 206 -7.74 -1.15 8.30
C ALA A 206 -6.40 -0.62 7.79
N ILE A 207 -6.41 0.11 6.67
CA ILE A 207 -5.20 0.70 6.10
C ILE A 207 -4.61 1.75 7.02
N LYS A 208 -5.42 2.66 7.57
CA LYS A 208 -4.94 3.64 8.55
C LYS A 208 -4.26 2.98 9.75
N ILE A 209 -4.82 1.88 10.26
CA ILE A 209 -4.20 1.12 11.35
C ILE A 209 -2.84 0.56 10.91
N ILE A 210 -2.75 -0.07 9.74
CA ILE A 210 -1.50 -0.62 9.23
C ILE A 210 -0.44 0.49 9.08
N LEU A 211 -0.82 1.63 8.48
CA LEU A 211 0.08 2.77 8.30
C LEU A 211 0.52 3.35 9.65
N LEU A 212 -0.39 3.47 10.63
CA LEU A 212 -0.08 3.91 11.98
C LEU A 212 0.95 2.99 12.67
N LYS A 213 0.81 1.66 12.48
CA LYS A 213 1.77 0.70 13.03
C LYS A 213 3.12 0.75 12.32
N ILE A 214 3.17 1.05 11.03
CA ILE A 214 4.44 1.32 10.32
C ILE A 214 5.11 2.60 10.88
N LEU A 215 4.34 3.66 11.12
CA LEU A 215 4.84 4.86 11.78
C LEU A 215 5.42 4.55 13.16
N LYS A 216 4.74 3.72 13.94
CA LYS A 216 5.23 3.26 15.25
C LYS A 216 6.60 2.57 15.11
N LEU A 217 6.79 1.66 14.15
CA LEU A 217 8.10 1.05 13.90
C LEU A 217 9.17 2.10 13.61
N ALA A 218 8.83 3.15 12.82
CA ALA A 218 9.77 4.19 12.46
C ALA A 218 10.17 5.07 13.66
N TYR A 219 9.22 5.44 14.52
CA TYR A 219 9.49 6.25 15.70
C TYR A 219 10.25 5.51 16.80
N PHE A 220 9.87 4.26 17.05
CA PHE A 220 10.51 3.44 18.08
C PHE A 220 11.78 2.72 17.58
N LYS A 221 12.18 2.94 16.31
CA LYS A 221 13.30 2.24 15.64
C LYS A 221 13.22 0.71 15.80
N ALA A 222 11.97 0.20 15.79
CA ALA A 222 11.65 -1.21 16.04
C ALA A 222 11.63 -2.05 14.77
N PHE A 223 12.37 -1.66 13.72
CA PHE A 223 12.53 -2.45 12.52
C PHE A 223 13.28 -3.76 12.83
N SER A 224 12.86 -4.85 12.21
CA SER A 224 13.58 -6.13 12.29
C SER A 224 15.00 -6.02 11.71
N ASP A 225 15.17 -5.26 10.66
CA ASP A 225 16.46 -4.90 10.08
C ASP A 225 16.94 -3.55 10.66
N LYS A 226 18.01 -3.59 11.47
CA LYS A 226 18.58 -2.41 12.14
C LYS A 226 19.31 -1.44 11.20
N GLU A 227 19.59 -1.83 9.97
CA GLU A 227 20.23 -0.97 8.97
C GLU A 227 19.23 -0.02 8.28
N ILE A 228 17.93 -0.19 8.50
CA ILE A 228 16.91 0.72 7.96
C ILE A 228 17.07 2.12 8.60
N LYS A 229 17.43 3.10 7.77
CA LYS A 229 17.63 4.49 8.20
C LYS A 229 16.30 5.22 8.40
N ASN A 230 15.37 5.03 7.48
CA ASN A 230 14.03 5.62 7.53
C ASN A 230 13.01 4.78 6.76
N ALA A 231 11.73 4.93 7.11
CA ALA A 231 10.59 4.41 6.37
C ALA A 231 9.61 5.56 6.10
N LEU A 232 9.51 5.97 4.84
CA LEU A 232 8.57 6.98 4.38
C LEU A 232 7.28 6.32 3.91
N ILE A 233 6.14 6.77 4.41
CA ILE A 233 4.81 6.39 3.93
C ILE A 233 4.34 7.47 2.95
N VAL A 234 3.92 7.05 1.77
CA VAL A 234 3.31 7.93 0.75
C VAL A 234 1.91 7.44 0.45
N VAL A 235 0.91 8.30 0.62
CA VAL A 235 -0.48 7.97 0.34
C VAL A 235 -0.97 8.79 -0.84
N TYR A 236 -1.47 8.12 -1.87
CA TYR A 236 -2.16 8.70 -3.01
C TYR A 236 -3.66 8.68 -2.71
N ASP A 237 -4.11 9.75 -2.08
CA ASP A 237 -5.45 9.88 -1.47
C ASP A 237 -6.45 10.45 -2.49
N VAL A 238 -7.13 9.56 -3.20
CA VAL A 238 -8.12 9.93 -4.23
C VAL A 238 -9.40 10.48 -3.61
N ASN A 239 -9.77 9.98 -2.42
CA ASN A 239 -11.04 10.32 -1.76
C ASN A 239 -10.91 11.44 -0.72
N GLY A 240 -9.70 11.85 -0.34
CA GLY A 240 -9.45 12.86 0.69
C GLY A 240 -9.75 12.36 2.13
N GLU A 241 -9.53 11.06 2.38
CA GLU A 241 -9.87 10.42 3.67
C GLU A 241 -8.69 10.35 4.66
N TYR A 242 -7.45 10.59 4.21
CA TYR A 242 -6.27 10.32 5.05
C TYR A 242 -5.68 11.56 5.71
N ALA A 243 -5.69 12.72 5.05
CA ALA A 243 -4.96 13.89 5.52
C ALA A 243 -5.63 14.56 6.72
N PHE A 244 -6.86 15.03 6.53
CA PHE A 244 -7.55 15.92 7.47
C PHE A 244 -8.71 15.22 8.18
N THR A 245 -8.93 15.63 9.44
CA THR A 245 -10.08 15.18 10.22
C THR A 245 -11.33 15.97 9.82
N ASN A 246 -12.43 15.27 9.64
CA ASN A 246 -13.75 15.84 9.38
C ASN A 246 -14.81 15.14 10.25
N GLN A 247 -16.09 15.48 10.08
CA GLN A 247 -17.20 14.92 10.89
C GLN A 247 -17.34 13.39 10.81
N GLN A 248 -16.85 12.77 9.74
CA GLN A 248 -17.03 11.34 9.46
C GLN A 248 -15.75 10.53 9.58
N ASN A 249 -14.60 11.19 9.69
CA ASN A 249 -13.31 10.56 9.50
C ASN A 249 -12.17 11.28 10.22
N THR A 250 -11.34 10.55 10.96
CA THR A 250 -10.13 11.05 11.61
C THR A 250 -8.94 10.93 10.67
N GLY A 251 -8.26 12.06 10.41
CA GLY A 251 -7.10 12.16 9.53
C GLY A 251 -5.77 11.98 10.27
N PHE A 252 -4.70 11.76 9.51
CA PHE A 252 -3.35 11.65 10.05
C PHE A 252 -2.80 12.94 10.64
N GLN A 253 -3.38 14.11 10.34
CA GLN A 253 -3.04 15.35 11.06
C GLN A 253 -3.07 15.18 12.58
N GLU A 254 -3.96 14.31 13.10
CA GLU A 254 -4.07 14.03 14.53
C GLU A 254 -2.87 13.27 15.12
N VAL A 255 -2.14 12.53 14.27
CA VAL A 255 -0.91 11.81 14.64
C VAL A 255 0.27 12.78 14.77
N PHE A 256 0.30 13.82 13.92
CA PHE A 256 1.46 14.69 13.75
C PHE A 256 1.32 16.08 14.42
N LYS A 257 0.30 16.30 15.25
CA LYS A 257 0.08 17.59 15.94
C LYS A 257 1.33 18.16 16.63
N ASP A 258 2.18 17.30 17.19
CA ASP A 258 3.40 17.69 17.89
C ASP A 258 4.68 17.38 17.09
N LYS A 259 4.57 16.91 15.85
CA LYS A 259 5.68 16.51 14.98
C LYS A 259 5.38 16.88 13.52
N GLU A 260 5.00 18.13 13.31
CA GLU A 260 4.64 18.65 11.97
C GLU A 260 5.77 18.51 10.96
N ASP A 261 7.03 18.55 11.43
CA ASP A 261 8.20 18.36 10.58
C ASP A 261 8.30 16.96 9.95
N ASP A 262 7.66 15.94 10.55
CA ASP A 262 7.66 14.57 10.02
C ASP A 262 6.57 14.33 8.97
N PHE A 263 5.68 15.30 8.76
CA PHE A 263 4.48 15.19 7.95
C PHE A 263 4.45 16.19 6.81
N LEU A 264 3.88 15.82 5.68
CA LEU A 264 3.62 16.72 4.55
C LEU A 264 2.32 16.32 3.86
N VAL A 265 1.47 17.30 3.62
CA VAL A 265 0.28 17.15 2.79
C VAL A 265 0.41 18.02 1.56
N LEU A 266 0.30 17.41 0.39
CA LEU A 266 0.26 18.09 -0.90
C LEU A 266 -1.19 18.21 -1.33
N THR A 267 -1.74 19.43 -1.33
CA THR A 267 -3.14 19.68 -1.67
C THR A 267 -3.34 21.02 -2.36
N ASN A 268 -4.39 21.16 -3.17
CA ASN A 268 -4.82 22.43 -3.74
C ASN A 268 -5.96 23.08 -2.92
N LYS A 269 -6.38 22.45 -1.80
CA LYS A 269 -7.31 23.05 -0.84
C LYS A 269 -6.62 24.18 -0.08
N ARG A 270 -7.39 25.19 0.32
CA ARG A 270 -6.86 26.28 1.15
C ARG A 270 -6.82 25.85 2.60
N GLU A 271 -5.65 25.43 3.03
CA GLU A 271 -5.35 25.01 4.41
C GLU A 271 -4.17 25.82 4.95
N SER A 272 -4.25 26.27 6.19
CA SER A 272 -3.26 27.15 6.82
C SER A 272 -2.25 26.42 7.70
N TYR A 273 -2.05 25.13 7.51
CA TYR A 273 -1.09 24.35 8.29
C TYR A 273 0.33 24.43 7.72
N VAL A 274 1.34 24.43 8.57
CA VAL A 274 2.77 24.49 8.19
C VAL A 274 3.18 23.28 7.33
N PHE A 275 2.56 22.13 7.58
CA PHE A 275 2.82 20.88 6.84
C PHE A 275 2.06 20.80 5.50
N VAL A 276 1.45 21.87 5.02
CA VAL A 276 0.71 21.89 3.76
C VAL A 276 1.51 22.62 2.68
N ARG A 277 1.63 22.00 1.52
CA ARG A 277 2.20 22.57 0.30
C ARG A 277 1.25 22.33 -0.89
N PRO A 278 1.31 23.15 -1.95
CA PRO A 278 0.49 22.95 -3.14
C PRO A 278 0.81 21.63 -3.84
N LEU A 279 -0.22 20.90 -4.27
CA LEU A 279 -0.11 19.70 -5.10
C LEU A 279 0.28 20.10 -6.52
N LYS A 280 1.50 20.56 -6.68
CA LYS A 280 2.09 21.12 -7.90
C LYS A 280 3.56 20.73 -8.01
N ILE A 281 4.16 21.03 -9.15
CA ILE A 281 5.57 20.75 -9.45
C ILE A 281 6.31 22.09 -9.62
N ASN A 282 7.49 22.21 -9.06
CA ASN A 282 8.36 23.36 -9.30
C ASN A 282 9.21 23.12 -10.56
N PHE A 283 8.68 23.51 -11.72
CA PHE A 283 9.37 23.38 -13.00
C PHE A 283 10.68 24.15 -13.09
N ALA A 284 10.88 25.19 -12.26
CA ALA A 284 12.11 25.97 -12.25
C ALA A 284 13.35 25.16 -11.78
N GLU A 285 13.11 24.09 -11.04
CA GLU A 285 14.17 23.22 -10.50
C GLU A 285 14.33 21.91 -11.27
N LEU A 286 13.50 21.67 -12.29
CA LEU A 286 13.60 20.47 -13.11
C LEU A 286 14.68 20.61 -14.19
N SER A 287 15.23 19.47 -14.59
CA SER A 287 16.04 19.35 -15.79
C SER A 287 15.17 19.37 -17.05
N THR A 288 15.78 19.66 -18.18
CA THR A 288 15.09 19.61 -19.48
C THR A 288 14.54 18.22 -19.80
N ASN A 289 15.27 17.15 -19.42
CA ASN A 289 14.83 15.78 -19.61
C ASN A 289 13.59 15.46 -18.77
N GLU A 290 13.52 15.92 -17.53
CA GLU A 290 12.35 15.74 -16.66
C GLU A 290 11.11 16.45 -17.22
N ILE A 291 11.28 17.65 -17.76
CA ILE A 291 10.18 18.39 -18.41
C ILE A 291 9.71 17.66 -19.68
N ALA A 292 10.64 17.17 -20.50
CA ALA A 292 10.31 16.41 -21.68
C ALA A 292 9.50 15.14 -21.34
N GLU A 293 9.90 14.41 -20.31
CA GLU A 293 9.17 13.25 -19.85
C GLU A 293 7.78 13.59 -19.31
N ILE A 294 7.64 14.67 -18.55
CA ILE A 294 6.34 15.13 -18.07
C ILE A 294 5.44 15.48 -19.26
N LEU A 295 5.98 16.12 -20.30
CA LEU A 295 5.24 16.42 -21.54
C LEU A 295 4.79 15.14 -22.26
N ILE A 296 5.67 14.14 -22.37
CA ILE A 296 5.34 12.84 -22.98
C ILE A 296 4.24 12.15 -22.18
N ASN A 297 4.36 12.10 -20.86
CA ASN A 297 3.34 11.51 -20.00
C ASN A 297 1.99 12.24 -20.08
N ALA A 298 2.02 13.56 -20.24
CA ALA A 298 0.82 14.39 -20.30
C ALA A 298 0.08 14.32 -21.64
N PHE A 299 0.81 14.14 -22.76
CA PHE A 299 0.26 14.32 -24.11
C PHE A 299 0.55 13.17 -25.08
N GLY A 300 1.26 12.11 -24.64
CA GLY A 300 1.59 10.94 -25.44
C GLY A 300 2.90 11.05 -26.25
N GLU A 301 3.34 9.91 -26.81
CA GLU A 301 4.63 9.77 -27.49
C GLU A 301 4.75 10.48 -28.83
N GLU A 302 3.63 10.96 -29.40
CA GLU A 302 3.63 11.66 -30.70
C GLU A 302 4.33 13.03 -30.67
N ILE A 303 4.78 13.46 -29.47
CA ILE A 303 5.48 14.72 -29.34
C ILE A 303 6.95 14.52 -29.66
N LYS A 304 7.36 14.86 -30.86
CA LYS A 304 8.78 14.99 -31.26
C LYS A 304 9.52 16.13 -30.50
N ALA A 305 8.93 16.66 -29.43
CA ALA A 305 9.50 17.70 -28.57
C ALA A 305 10.74 17.22 -27.78
N TYR A 306 10.94 15.90 -27.66
CA TYR A 306 12.07 15.33 -26.91
C TYR A 306 13.42 15.84 -27.45
N THR A 307 13.60 15.85 -28.78
CA THR A 307 14.86 16.29 -29.41
C THR A 307 15.17 17.77 -29.20
N TYR A 308 14.15 18.62 -29.01
CA TYR A 308 14.37 20.06 -28.79
C TYR A 308 14.76 20.39 -27.35
N PHE A 309 14.26 19.63 -26.35
CA PHE A 309 14.61 19.86 -24.94
C PHE A 309 15.95 19.23 -24.59
N GLU A 310 16.38 18.17 -25.25
CA GLU A 310 17.72 17.59 -25.07
C GLU A 310 18.84 18.56 -25.51
N GLU A 311 18.57 19.46 -26.46
CA GLU A 311 19.54 20.45 -26.94
C GLU A 311 19.65 21.69 -26.05
N ILE A 312 18.71 21.92 -25.11
CA ILE A 312 18.73 23.05 -24.17
C ILE A 312 19.46 22.67 -22.89
N ASP A 313 20.54 23.37 -22.58
CA ASP A 313 21.27 23.14 -21.32
C ASP A 313 20.38 23.38 -20.10
N ASN A 314 20.45 22.50 -19.13
CA ASN A 314 19.76 22.60 -17.83
C ASN A 314 19.97 23.95 -17.14
N LYS A 315 21.14 24.56 -17.29
CA LYS A 315 21.49 25.84 -16.71
C LYS A 315 20.68 26.97 -17.36
N ILE A 316 20.49 26.93 -18.67
CA ILE A 316 19.67 27.91 -19.42
C ILE A 316 18.23 27.83 -18.96
N TRP A 317 17.70 26.63 -18.84
CA TRP A 317 16.32 26.39 -18.40
C TRP A 317 16.08 26.93 -16.98
N LYS A 318 16.94 26.58 -16.03
CA LYS A 318 16.86 27.07 -14.63
C LYS A 318 16.90 28.60 -14.56
N ASN A 319 17.77 29.20 -15.34
CA ASN A 319 17.91 30.65 -15.36
C ASN A 319 16.69 31.34 -15.99
N LEU A 320 16.07 30.76 -17.02
CA LEU A 320 14.83 31.30 -17.60
C LEU A 320 13.69 31.27 -16.57
N PHE A 321 13.53 30.17 -15.84
CA PHE A 321 12.52 30.08 -14.79
C PHE A 321 12.81 31.04 -13.62
N ALA A 322 14.03 31.11 -13.12
CA ALA A 322 14.41 32.01 -12.07
C ALA A 322 14.17 33.48 -12.45
N LEU A 323 14.48 33.86 -13.68
CA LEU A 323 14.24 35.17 -14.20
C LEU A 323 12.73 35.48 -14.33
N ALA A 324 11.94 34.50 -14.81
CA ALA A 324 10.50 34.65 -14.92
C ALA A 324 9.87 34.86 -13.53
N VAL A 325 10.27 34.08 -12.54
CA VAL A 325 9.79 34.18 -11.14
C VAL A 325 10.20 35.53 -10.53
N SER A 326 11.45 36.01 -10.75
CA SER A 326 11.90 37.29 -10.22
C SER A 326 11.12 38.48 -10.80
N LYS A 327 10.85 38.47 -12.11
CA LYS A 327 10.06 39.53 -12.76
C LYS A 327 8.63 39.60 -12.27
N VAL A 328 8.01 38.44 -12.01
CA VAL A 328 6.65 38.40 -11.47
C VAL A 328 6.62 38.95 -10.05
N LYS A 329 7.61 38.58 -9.21
CA LYS A 329 7.73 39.11 -7.83
C LYS A 329 7.92 40.64 -7.82
N ASP A 330 8.65 41.20 -8.76
CA ASP A 330 8.85 42.66 -8.85
C ASP A 330 7.59 43.42 -9.31
N GLU A 331 6.76 42.81 -10.15
CA GLU A 331 5.47 43.40 -10.58
C GLU A 331 4.37 43.25 -9.50
N SER A 332 4.41 42.22 -8.70
CA SER A 332 3.35 41.87 -7.72
C SER A 332 3.40 42.64 -6.41
N LYS A 333 4.51 43.32 -6.10
CA LYS A 333 4.60 44.24 -4.93
C LYS A 333 3.58 45.39 -4.99
N LYS A 334 2.77 45.48 -6.03
CA LYS A 334 1.80 46.55 -6.25
C LYS A 334 0.33 46.18 -5.98
N GLU A 335 -0.08 44.90 -5.86
CA GLU A 335 -1.50 44.54 -5.67
C GLU A 335 -1.69 43.26 -4.79
N GLU A 336 -2.36 43.41 -3.65
CA GLU A 336 -2.34 42.45 -2.53
C GLU A 336 -3.41 41.32 -2.49
N LYS A 337 -4.29 41.08 -3.47
CA LYS A 337 -5.46 40.21 -3.21
C LYS A 337 -5.81 39.04 -4.16
N ASP A 338 -5.14 38.87 -5.29
CA ASP A 338 -5.42 37.72 -6.20
C ASP A 338 -4.14 37.07 -6.75
N PHE A 339 -3.22 36.84 -5.89
CA PHE A 339 -1.81 36.70 -6.19
C PHE A 339 -1.43 35.43 -6.96
N GLU A 340 -1.93 34.24 -6.55
CA GLU A 340 -1.35 32.99 -7.03
C GLU A 340 -1.64 32.64 -8.50
N LYS A 341 -2.89 32.81 -8.97
CA LYS A 341 -3.26 32.39 -10.32
C LYS A 341 -2.72 33.31 -11.41
N LYS A 342 -2.80 34.63 -11.20
CA LYS A 342 -2.28 35.63 -12.13
C LYS A 342 -0.74 35.61 -12.22
N GLU A 343 -0.05 35.23 -11.13
CA GLU A 343 1.40 35.10 -11.13
C GLU A 343 1.87 33.90 -11.94
N VAL A 344 1.25 32.75 -11.79
CA VAL A 344 1.56 31.55 -12.58
C VAL A 344 1.31 31.83 -14.07
N GLU A 345 0.25 32.53 -14.40
CA GLU A 345 -0.04 32.95 -15.79
C GLU A 345 1.04 33.85 -16.36
N LYS A 346 1.48 34.86 -15.63
CA LYS A 346 2.56 35.80 -16.06
C LYS A 346 3.90 35.08 -16.22
N VAL A 347 4.26 34.20 -15.28
CA VAL A 347 5.48 33.36 -15.37
C VAL A 347 5.43 32.45 -16.58
N SER A 348 4.28 31.84 -16.83
CA SER A 348 4.08 30.92 -17.95
C SER A 348 4.19 31.66 -19.30
N ASP A 349 3.54 32.80 -19.42
CA ASP A 349 3.61 33.62 -20.65
C ASP A 349 5.04 34.14 -20.90
N PHE A 350 5.75 34.52 -19.86
CA PHE A 350 7.14 34.93 -19.95
C PHE A 350 8.05 33.80 -20.44
N ILE A 351 7.95 32.61 -19.84
CA ILE A 351 8.74 31.43 -20.22
C ILE A 351 8.44 31.03 -21.66
N ILE A 352 7.17 30.99 -22.05
CA ILE A 352 6.74 30.61 -23.41
C ILE A 352 7.28 31.58 -24.42
N LYS A 353 7.22 32.90 -24.17
CA LYS A 353 7.75 33.93 -25.04
C LYS A 353 9.25 33.76 -25.28
N TYR A 354 10.04 33.42 -24.25
CA TYR A 354 11.47 33.22 -24.39
C TYR A 354 11.84 31.85 -24.96
N LEU A 355 11.12 30.79 -24.62
CA LEU A 355 11.30 29.48 -25.26
C LEU A 355 11.04 29.54 -26.76
N ARG A 356 10.00 30.28 -27.18
CA ARG A 356 9.74 30.49 -28.59
C ARG A 356 10.92 31.17 -29.29
N LYS A 357 11.53 32.17 -28.65
CA LYS A 357 12.72 32.83 -29.16
C LYS A 357 13.93 31.89 -29.19
N LEU A 358 14.17 31.14 -28.14
CA LEU A 358 15.25 30.14 -28.08
C LEU A 358 15.09 29.05 -29.14
N LEU A 359 13.88 28.49 -29.30
CA LEU A 359 13.60 27.49 -30.33
C LEU A 359 13.76 28.05 -31.77
N GLN A 360 13.60 29.34 -31.94
CA GLN A 360 13.89 30.00 -33.22
C GLN A 360 15.40 30.18 -33.50
N ILE A 361 16.23 30.13 -32.47
CA ILE A 361 17.69 30.39 -32.50
C ILE A 361 18.53 29.10 -32.53
N ILE A 362 17.95 27.93 -32.16
CA ILE A 362 18.69 26.68 -32.00
C ILE A 362 19.16 26.14 -33.37
N SER A 363 20.38 26.50 -33.77
CA SER A 363 21.29 25.69 -34.56
C SER A 363 22.51 25.38 -33.71
N SER A 364 23.25 24.30 -34.04
CA SER A 364 24.44 23.91 -33.30
C SER A 364 25.51 25.01 -33.15
N GLU A 365 25.60 25.88 -34.13
CA GLU A 365 26.53 27.02 -34.13
C GLU A 365 26.08 28.16 -33.20
N LEU A 366 24.80 28.43 -33.15
CA LEU A 366 24.25 29.48 -32.26
C LEU A 366 24.23 29.01 -30.78
N LYS A 367 24.12 27.74 -30.53
CA LYS A 367 24.27 27.15 -29.18
C LYS A 367 25.63 27.49 -28.59
N PHE A 368 26.71 27.32 -29.35
CA PHE A 368 28.08 27.61 -28.92
C PHE A 368 28.26 29.10 -28.57
N ILE A 369 27.80 30.00 -29.41
CA ILE A 369 27.88 31.46 -29.19
C ILE A 369 27.06 31.87 -27.96
N PHE A 370 25.91 31.25 -27.76
CA PHE A 370 25.04 31.50 -26.59
C PHE A 370 25.70 31.02 -25.27
N GLU A 371 26.31 29.86 -25.28
CA GLU A 371 27.04 29.30 -24.13
C GLU A 371 28.27 30.16 -23.80
N GLU A 372 28.98 30.66 -24.79
CA GLU A 372 30.16 31.52 -24.62
C GLU A 372 29.77 32.87 -23.99
N LYS A 373 28.71 33.51 -24.46
CA LYS A 373 28.18 34.73 -23.86
C LYS A 373 27.61 34.54 -22.46
N LEU A 374 26.97 33.42 -22.20
CA LEU A 374 26.53 33.08 -20.82
C LEU A 374 27.70 32.97 -19.87
N LYS A 375 28.83 32.35 -20.28
CA LYS A 375 30.05 32.22 -19.48
C LYS A 375 30.71 33.58 -19.24
N GLU A 376 30.70 34.48 -20.22
CA GLU A 376 31.22 35.86 -20.05
C GLU A 376 30.40 36.63 -19.02
N MET A 377 29.09 36.60 -19.10
CA MET A 377 28.18 37.28 -18.17
C MET A 377 28.24 36.71 -16.74
N GLU A 378 28.51 35.41 -16.59
CA GLU A 378 28.70 34.76 -15.32
C GLU A 378 29.98 35.26 -14.62
N LYS A 379 31.05 35.52 -15.37
CA LYS A 379 32.29 36.12 -14.87
C LYS A 379 32.12 37.57 -14.39
N GLU A 380 31.18 38.30 -15.03
CA GLU A 380 30.91 39.70 -14.67
C GLU A 380 29.89 39.84 -13.52
N GLY A 381 29.33 38.73 -12.99
CA GLY A 381 28.33 38.76 -11.90
C GLY A 381 26.99 39.41 -12.29
N LYS A 382 26.77 39.72 -13.58
CA LYS A 382 25.55 40.35 -14.11
C LYS A 382 24.82 39.38 -15.03
N PHE A 383 24.08 38.47 -14.44
CA PHE A 383 23.38 37.43 -15.20
C PHE A 383 22.05 37.97 -15.74
N ASN A 384 21.93 38.14 -17.08
CA ASN A 384 20.69 38.52 -17.71
C ASN A 384 20.48 37.77 -19.05
N VAL A 385 19.87 36.59 -19.00
CA VAL A 385 19.58 35.72 -20.14
C VAL A 385 18.75 36.44 -21.21
N VAL A 386 17.86 37.34 -20.81
CA VAL A 386 17.04 38.14 -21.72
C VAL A 386 17.90 39.05 -22.58
N LYS A 387 18.92 39.67 -21.97
CA LYS A 387 19.86 40.53 -22.68
C LYS A 387 20.69 39.72 -23.67
N VAL A 388 21.15 38.53 -23.29
CA VAL A 388 21.87 37.61 -24.18
C VAL A 388 21.04 37.24 -25.41
N VAL A 389 19.75 36.91 -25.23
CA VAL A 389 18.86 36.56 -26.35
C VAL A 389 18.61 37.77 -27.26
N ILE A 390 18.40 38.95 -26.67
CA ILE A 390 18.19 40.18 -27.44
C ILE A 390 19.46 40.60 -28.18
N ASP A 391 20.61 40.47 -27.58
CA ASP A 391 21.90 40.82 -28.17
C ASP A 391 22.26 39.83 -29.28
N LEU A 392 22.00 38.52 -29.12
CA LEU A 392 22.12 37.54 -30.19
C LEU A 392 21.19 37.84 -31.40
N GLU A 393 19.95 38.28 -31.16
CA GLU A 393 19.07 38.73 -32.25
C GLU A 393 19.61 39.92 -33.02
N LYS A 394 20.39 40.80 -32.38
CA LYS A 394 20.98 42.00 -32.98
C LYS A 394 22.33 41.77 -33.64
N GLU A 395 23.18 40.90 -33.04
CA GLU A 395 24.56 40.67 -33.49
C GLU A 395 24.65 39.62 -34.61
N VAL A 396 23.73 38.67 -34.65
CA VAL A 396 23.71 37.66 -35.68
C VAL A 396 22.92 38.16 -36.89
N LYS A 397 23.58 38.84 -37.80
CA LYS A 397 23.15 38.88 -39.21
C LYS A 397 23.29 37.46 -39.76
N LEU A 398 22.24 36.64 -39.54
CA LEU A 398 22.16 35.29 -40.04
C LEU A 398 22.36 35.33 -41.56
N SER A 399 23.32 34.58 -42.06
CA SER A 399 23.43 34.39 -43.51
C SER A 399 22.09 33.81 -44.03
N GLU A 400 21.71 34.17 -45.25
CA GLU A 400 20.46 33.67 -45.84
C GLU A 400 20.37 32.15 -45.86
N GLU A 401 21.52 31.47 -45.88
CA GLU A 401 21.65 30.01 -45.84
C GLU A 401 21.32 29.43 -44.44
N LEU A 402 21.73 30.13 -43.40
CA LEU A 402 21.43 29.74 -42.00
C LEU A 402 19.94 30.02 -41.69
N GLN A 403 19.39 31.11 -42.19
CA GLN A 403 17.95 31.39 -42.09
C GLN A 403 17.11 30.36 -42.86
N LYS A 404 17.56 29.89 -44.03
CA LYS A 404 16.93 28.80 -44.79
C LYS A 404 17.03 27.46 -44.06
N LYS A 405 18.17 27.14 -43.46
CA LYS A 405 18.35 25.91 -42.64
C LYS A 405 17.49 25.94 -41.40
N LEU A 406 17.42 27.07 -40.69
CA LEU A 406 16.56 27.27 -39.52
C LEU A 406 15.08 27.20 -39.90
N LYS A 407 14.65 27.85 -40.97
CA LYS A 407 13.29 27.73 -41.51
C LYS A 407 12.96 26.29 -41.93
N LYS A 408 13.90 25.57 -42.51
CA LYS A 408 13.72 24.21 -42.97
C LYS A 408 13.66 23.23 -41.76
N ALA A 409 14.47 23.45 -40.75
CA ALA A 409 14.43 22.68 -39.48
C ALA A 409 13.15 23.01 -38.68
N ALA A 410 12.75 24.26 -38.63
CA ALA A 410 11.53 24.70 -37.94
C ALA A 410 10.24 24.31 -38.68
N LEU A 411 10.28 24.20 -40.00
CA LEU A 411 9.10 23.89 -40.82
C LEU A 411 8.90 22.40 -41.10
N GLN A 412 9.96 21.59 -40.98
CA GLN A 412 9.86 20.22 -41.46
C GLN A 412 9.21 19.23 -40.50
N GLU A 413 9.17 19.45 -39.17
CA GLU A 413 8.66 18.39 -38.29
C GLU A 413 7.98 18.82 -36.98
N VAL A 414 7.94 20.09 -36.56
CA VAL A 414 7.33 20.45 -35.26
C VAL A 414 6.42 21.65 -35.38
N ASN A 415 5.16 21.45 -35.04
CA ASN A 415 4.22 22.53 -34.84
C ASN A 415 4.55 23.25 -33.51
N ILE A 416 5.39 24.30 -33.57
CA ILE A 416 5.81 25.11 -32.42
C ILE A 416 4.60 25.60 -31.61
N GLY A 417 3.51 25.99 -32.30
CA GLY A 417 2.26 26.38 -31.63
C GLY A 417 1.62 25.27 -30.81
N ALA A 418 1.74 24.02 -31.27
CA ALA A 418 1.21 22.87 -30.50
C ALA A 418 2.03 22.58 -29.26
N ILE A 419 3.36 22.74 -29.32
CA ILE A 419 4.25 22.60 -28.13
C ILE A 419 3.97 23.74 -27.16
N GLU A 420 3.88 24.97 -27.66
CA GLU A 420 3.58 26.15 -26.86
C GLU A 420 2.25 25.98 -26.10
N TRP A 421 1.20 25.56 -26.78
CA TRP A 421 -0.10 25.30 -26.16
C TRP A 421 -0.03 24.23 -25.09
N ARG A 422 0.67 23.12 -25.36
CA ARG A 422 0.83 22.01 -24.42
C ARG A 422 1.64 22.43 -23.19
N LEU A 423 2.75 23.14 -23.39
CA LEU A 423 3.57 23.65 -22.30
C LEU A 423 2.80 24.68 -21.45
N LYS A 424 2.02 25.55 -22.10
CA LYS A 424 1.14 26.53 -21.46
C LYS A 424 0.09 25.81 -20.60
N LYS A 425 -0.59 24.80 -21.13
CA LYS A 425 -1.54 23.97 -20.36
C LYS A 425 -0.86 23.28 -19.17
N LEU A 426 0.33 22.73 -19.36
CA LEU A 426 1.09 22.06 -18.32
C LEU A 426 1.48 23.02 -17.20
N LEU A 427 2.04 24.19 -17.52
CA LEU A 427 2.46 25.19 -16.55
C LEU A 427 1.27 25.76 -15.77
N TYR A 428 0.18 26.11 -16.42
CA TYR A 428 -0.99 26.67 -15.74
C TYR A 428 -1.63 25.70 -14.73
N ASN A 429 -1.62 24.41 -15.05
CA ASN A 429 -2.25 23.42 -14.20
C ASN A 429 -1.31 22.81 -13.16
N LEU A 430 -0.01 22.72 -13.44
CA LEU A 430 0.92 21.93 -12.62
C LEU A 430 2.04 22.76 -11.97
N TYR A 431 2.35 23.97 -12.46
CA TYR A 431 3.44 24.75 -11.90
C TYR A 431 3.05 25.53 -10.65
N HIS A 432 3.94 25.52 -9.65
CA HIS A 432 3.92 26.44 -8.51
C HIS A 432 5.36 26.56 -7.97
N PRO A 433 5.82 27.77 -7.55
CA PRO A 433 7.17 27.96 -6.99
C PRO A 433 7.44 27.12 -5.75
N ASN A 434 6.41 26.89 -4.92
CA ASN A 434 6.46 26.03 -3.75
C ASN A 434 6.01 24.59 -4.03
N GLY A 435 5.87 24.20 -5.29
CA GLY A 435 5.58 22.83 -5.69
C GLY A 435 6.76 21.90 -5.42
N LEU A 436 6.59 20.61 -5.68
CA LEU A 436 7.65 19.62 -5.51
C LEU A 436 8.74 19.78 -6.57
N SER A 437 9.99 19.77 -6.11
CA SER A 437 11.17 19.60 -6.96
C SER A 437 11.73 18.18 -6.84
N SER A 438 12.69 17.83 -7.70
CA SER A 438 13.41 16.56 -7.61
C SER A 438 14.18 16.43 -6.28
N ASN A 439 14.85 17.48 -5.83
CA ASN A 439 15.59 17.48 -4.58
C ASN A 439 14.68 17.39 -3.35
N ASP A 440 13.48 17.96 -3.41
CA ASP A 440 12.49 17.79 -2.35
C ASP A 440 12.18 16.31 -2.13
N VAL A 441 11.94 15.56 -3.20
CA VAL A 441 11.59 14.12 -3.10
C VAL A 441 12.68 13.33 -2.38
N LYS A 442 13.95 13.61 -2.67
CA LYS A 442 15.07 12.99 -1.95
C LYS A 442 15.02 13.30 -0.46
N ASN A 443 14.87 14.58 -0.10
CA ASN A 443 14.77 15.02 1.28
C ASN A 443 13.55 14.39 2.01
N LEU A 444 12.42 14.22 1.31
CA LEU A 444 11.25 13.54 1.87
C LEU A 444 11.58 12.08 2.25
N ILE A 445 12.28 11.34 1.39
CA ILE A 445 12.68 9.95 1.67
C ILE A 445 13.62 9.88 2.88
N GLU A 446 14.56 10.79 2.98
CA GLU A 446 15.56 10.78 4.03
C GLU A 446 15.00 11.21 5.40
N ASN A 447 14.10 12.19 5.44
CA ASN A 447 13.75 12.89 6.66
C ASN A 447 12.29 12.81 7.09
N LYS A 448 11.32 12.69 6.14
CA LYS A 448 9.90 12.65 6.49
C LYS A 448 9.44 11.24 6.85
N LYS A 449 8.35 11.16 7.62
CA LYS A 449 7.70 9.88 7.98
C LYS A 449 6.47 9.61 7.14
N MET A 450 5.73 10.65 6.77
CA MET A 450 4.53 10.51 5.95
C MET A 450 4.33 11.69 5.00
N VAL A 451 3.96 11.38 3.76
CA VAL A 451 3.54 12.32 2.73
C VAL A 451 2.19 11.88 2.19
N ILE A 452 1.22 12.78 2.13
CA ILE A 452 -0.10 12.53 1.54
C ILE A 452 -0.26 13.42 0.31
N LEU A 453 -0.51 12.81 -0.85
CA LEU A 453 -0.93 13.49 -2.06
C LEU A 453 -2.46 13.49 -2.06
N ASP A 454 -3.07 14.60 -1.70
CA ASP A 454 -4.53 14.80 -1.71
C ASP A 454 -5.02 15.00 -3.16
N LEU A 455 -5.18 13.90 -3.87
CA LEU A 455 -5.61 13.87 -5.26
C LEU A 455 -7.07 14.31 -5.42
N SER A 456 -7.88 14.24 -4.33
CA SER A 456 -9.25 14.75 -4.34
C SER A 456 -9.33 16.27 -4.58
N SER A 457 -8.21 16.96 -4.41
CA SER A 457 -8.07 18.42 -4.63
C SER A 457 -7.63 18.81 -6.05
N ALA A 458 -7.39 17.84 -6.92
CA ALA A 458 -6.91 18.03 -8.29
C ALA A 458 -7.89 17.40 -9.31
N ASP A 459 -7.82 17.85 -10.54
CA ASP A 459 -8.44 17.13 -11.65
C ASP A 459 -7.65 15.86 -11.99
N ASP A 460 -8.31 14.86 -12.59
CA ASP A 460 -7.73 13.53 -12.87
C ASP A 460 -6.45 13.61 -13.71
N TRP A 461 -6.41 14.54 -14.69
CA TRP A 461 -5.24 14.70 -15.54
C TRP A 461 -4.03 15.22 -14.77
N SER A 462 -4.20 16.28 -13.98
CA SER A 462 -3.15 16.86 -13.14
C SER A 462 -2.70 15.89 -12.06
N GLY A 463 -3.64 15.24 -11.38
CA GLY A 463 -3.38 14.22 -10.35
C GLY A 463 -2.54 13.07 -10.89
N ASN A 464 -2.87 12.57 -12.08
CA ASN A 464 -2.13 11.46 -12.72
C ASN A 464 -0.68 11.86 -13.05
N ILE A 465 -0.46 13.04 -13.63
CA ILE A 465 0.89 13.51 -13.99
C ILE A 465 1.76 13.70 -12.74
N ILE A 466 1.24 14.37 -11.71
CA ILE A 466 1.97 14.59 -10.45
C ILE A 466 2.31 13.25 -9.80
N SER A 467 1.35 12.32 -9.74
CA SER A 467 1.55 10.99 -9.16
C SER A 467 2.64 10.21 -9.90
N ARG A 468 2.65 10.25 -11.24
CA ARG A 468 3.69 9.62 -12.07
C ARG A 468 5.06 10.22 -11.83
N TYR A 469 5.15 11.55 -11.85
CA TYR A 469 6.40 12.26 -11.59
C TYR A 469 6.96 11.90 -10.21
N PHE A 470 6.13 11.99 -9.17
CA PHE A 470 6.52 11.72 -7.80
C PHE A 470 6.96 10.27 -7.60
N THR A 471 6.17 9.31 -8.09
CA THR A 471 6.49 7.87 -8.04
C THR A 471 7.79 7.57 -8.76
N LYS A 472 8.02 8.18 -9.92
CA LYS A 472 9.25 8.01 -10.69
C LYS A 472 10.48 8.50 -9.91
N LYS A 473 10.39 9.69 -9.31
CA LYS A 473 11.49 10.23 -8.49
C LYS A 473 11.80 9.36 -7.28
N ILE A 474 10.78 8.87 -6.58
CA ILE A 474 10.97 7.89 -5.50
C ILE A 474 11.72 6.65 -6.02
N PHE A 475 11.31 6.12 -7.16
CA PHE A 475 11.92 4.93 -7.71
C PHE A 475 13.40 5.16 -8.08
N GLU A 476 13.73 6.29 -8.72
CA GLU A 476 15.09 6.69 -9.11
C GLU A 476 15.99 6.85 -7.87
N TYR A 477 15.54 7.58 -6.83
CA TYR A 477 16.31 7.77 -5.60
C TYR A 477 16.50 6.47 -4.82
N ASN A 478 15.47 5.62 -4.73
CA ASN A 478 15.64 4.33 -4.06
C ASN A 478 16.60 3.40 -4.81
N GLN A 479 16.68 3.49 -6.15
CA GLN A 479 17.74 2.82 -6.91
C GLN A 479 19.14 3.37 -6.57
N GLU A 480 19.26 4.70 -6.46
CA GLU A 480 20.53 5.35 -6.07
C GLU A 480 20.94 4.95 -4.65
N PHE A 481 20.04 4.95 -3.69
CA PHE A 481 20.30 4.50 -2.31
C PHE A 481 20.71 3.03 -2.27
N PHE A 482 20.02 2.18 -3.02
CA PHE A 482 20.36 0.76 -3.12
C PHE A 482 21.80 0.55 -3.64
N LEU A 483 22.23 1.30 -4.65
CA LEU A 483 23.61 1.23 -5.18
C LEU A 483 24.65 1.72 -4.17
N LYS A 484 24.27 2.59 -3.26
CA LYS A 484 25.12 3.09 -2.15
C LYS A 484 25.08 2.21 -0.90
N ASN A 485 24.35 1.09 -0.92
CA ASN A 485 24.07 0.23 0.23
C ASN A 485 23.37 0.97 1.38
N GLU A 486 22.53 1.95 1.05
CA GLU A 486 21.72 2.68 2.02
C GLU A 486 20.29 2.14 2.02
N LYS A 487 19.74 1.86 3.21
CA LYS A 487 18.41 1.26 3.35
C LYS A 487 17.38 2.31 3.77
N TYR A 488 16.72 2.90 2.80
CA TYR A 488 15.52 3.70 2.96
C TYR A 488 14.33 2.93 2.42
N HIS A 489 13.31 2.72 3.24
CA HIS A 489 12.07 2.09 2.80
C HIS A 489 11.04 3.14 2.42
N VAL A 490 10.33 2.90 1.32
CA VAL A 490 9.19 3.72 0.92
C VAL A 490 7.97 2.83 0.75
N ILE A 491 6.86 3.20 1.39
CA ILE A 491 5.60 2.48 1.32
C ILE A 491 4.63 3.33 0.49
N LEU A 492 4.40 2.93 -0.76
CA LEU A 492 3.46 3.58 -1.66
C LEU A 492 2.07 2.98 -1.48
N THR A 493 1.12 3.78 -1.02
CA THR A 493 -0.27 3.37 -0.81
C THR A 493 -1.15 4.01 -1.88
N PHE A 494 -1.66 3.22 -2.81
CA PHE A 494 -2.50 3.66 -3.91
C PHE A 494 -3.97 3.37 -3.62
N GLU A 495 -4.79 4.40 -3.41
CA GLU A 495 -6.24 4.26 -3.48
C GLU A 495 -6.71 4.13 -4.95
N GLU A 496 -7.83 3.45 -5.13
CA GLU A 496 -8.41 3.15 -6.44
C GLU A 496 -7.34 2.66 -7.44
N ALA A 497 -6.53 1.69 -6.97
CA ALA A 497 -5.33 1.20 -7.66
C ALA A 497 -5.62 0.62 -9.06
N GLN A 498 -6.87 0.24 -9.38
CA GLN A 498 -7.29 -0.17 -10.71
C GLN A 498 -7.06 0.93 -11.75
N ASN A 499 -7.12 2.22 -11.36
CA ASN A 499 -6.88 3.33 -12.27
C ASN A 499 -5.40 3.48 -12.66
N LEU A 500 -4.49 2.89 -11.88
CA LEU A 500 -3.05 2.97 -12.06
C LEU A 500 -2.42 1.66 -12.56
N LEU A 501 -3.05 0.51 -12.27
CA LEU A 501 -2.53 -0.84 -12.49
C LEU A 501 -3.35 -1.65 -13.50
N ASP A 502 -4.18 -0.99 -14.31
CA ASP A 502 -5.19 -1.63 -15.17
C ASP A 502 -4.61 -2.31 -16.40
N ASP A 503 -3.54 -1.85 -17.02
CA ASP A 503 -3.12 -2.40 -18.29
C ASP A 503 -1.66 -2.86 -18.38
N ILE A 504 -1.57 -4.06 -18.97
CA ILE A 504 -0.36 -4.83 -19.25
C ILE A 504 0.43 -4.27 -20.43
N ASN A 505 -0.21 -3.55 -21.34
CA ASN A 505 0.38 -3.09 -22.60
C ASN A 505 1.32 -1.89 -22.44
N LYS A 506 1.29 -1.27 -21.26
CA LYS A 506 2.22 -0.19 -20.89
C LYS A 506 3.40 -0.72 -20.05
N ASN A 507 4.19 -1.63 -20.61
CA ASN A 507 5.35 -2.20 -19.89
C ASN A 507 6.34 -1.15 -19.32
N ASN A 508 6.28 0.09 -19.80
CA ASN A 508 7.10 1.21 -19.34
C ASN A 508 6.40 2.11 -18.32
N ASP A 509 5.17 1.78 -17.91
CA ASP A 509 4.47 2.57 -16.90
C ASP A 509 5.16 2.44 -15.54
N ILE A 510 5.40 3.58 -14.87
CA ILE A 510 6.12 3.60 -13.59
C ILE A 510 5.39 2.83 -12.49
N PHE A 511 4.05 2.86 -12.45
CA PHE A 511 3.28 2.14 -11.44
C PHE A 511 3.38 0.62 -11.62
N VAL A 512 3.32 0.16 -12.88
CA VAL A 512 3.54 -1.25 -13.22
C VAL A 512 4.97 -1.67 -12.89
N ARG A 513 5.94 -0.79 -13.13
CA ARG A 513 7.34 -1.03 -12.80
C ARG A 513 7.56 -1.13 -11.28
N VAL A 514 6.96 -0.25 -10.49
CA VAL A 514 6.97 -0.34 -9.02
C VAL A 514 6.35 -1.66 -8.55
N ALA A 515 5.22 -2.05 -9.10
CA ALA A 515 4.56 -3.31 -8.74
C ALA A 515 5.43 -4.54 -9.05
N LYS A 516 6.24 -4.51 -10.12
CA LYS A 516 7.11 -5.63 -10.52
C LYS A 516 8.46 -5.62 -9.81
N GLU A 517 9.09 -4.46 -9.68
CA GLU A 517 10.50 -4.32 -9.31
C GLU A 517 10.72 -3.60 -7.97
N GLY A 518 9.72 -2.90 -7.43
CA GLY A 518 9.85 -2.03 -6.27
C GLY A 518 10.47 -2.71 -5.05
N ARG A 519 10.10 -3.98 -4.81
CA ARG A 519 10.67 -4.79 -3.71
C ARG A 519 12.21 -4.83 -3.73
N LYS A 520 12.83 -4.89 -4.90
CA LYS A 520 14.29 -4.93 -5.06
C LYS A 520 14.96 -3.65 -4.53
N PHE A 521 14.26 -2.54 -4.59
CA PHE A 521 14.75 -1.21 -4.20
C PHE A 521 14.11 -0.70 -2.91
N ASN A 522 13.66 -1.60 -2.03
CA ASN A 522 13.01 -1.27 -0.75
C ASN A 522 11.73 -0.41 -0.90
N ILE A 523 11.03 -0.56 -2.01
CA ILE A 523 9.74 0.09 -2.22
C ILE A 523 8.63 -0.96 -2.02
N ALA A 524 7.78 -0.74 -1.01
CA ALA A 524 6.57 -1.49 -0.79
C ALA A 524 5.41 -0.87 -1.55
N LEU A 525 4.46 -1.71 -1.95
CA LEU A 525 3.21 -1.30 -2.60
C LEU A 525 2.03 -1.78 -1.78
N ILE A 526 1.13 -0.88 -1.43
CA ILE A 526 -0.21 -1.19 -0.91
C ILE A 526 -1.21 -0.73 -1.97
N ALA A 527 -1.79 -1.67 -2.71
CA ALA A 527 -2.77 -1.41 -3.74
C ALA A 527 -4.18 -1.65 -3.20
N ILE A 528 -4.98 -0.60 -3.14
CA ILE A 528 -6.32 -0.61 -2.59
C ILE A 528 -7.32 -0.48 -3.74
N THR A 529 -8.23 -1.44 -3.89
CA THR A 529 -9.23 -1.43 -4.96
C THR A 529 -10.56 -2.04 -4.54
N GLN A 530 -11.61 -1.59 -5.18
CA GLN A 530 -12.94 -2.18 -5.11
C GLN A 530 -13.16 -3.19 -6.23
N GLN A 531 -12.33 -3.16 -7.28
CA GLN A 531 -12.45 -3.97 -8.50
C GLN A 531 -11.14 -4.73 -8.77
N PRO A 532 -10.85 -5.79 -8.02
CA PRO A 532 -9.65 -6.59 -8.25
C PRO A 532 -9.58 -7.20 -9.66
N SER A 533 -10.72 -7.44 -10.31
CA SER A 533 -10.76 -7.92 -11.71
C SER A 533 -10.18 -6.93 -12.72
N SER A 534 -10.17 -5.64 -12.41
CA SER A 534 -9.60 -4.58 -13.26
C SER A 534 -8.07 -4.45 -13.10
N ILE A 535 -7.48 -5.04 -12.07
CA ILE A 535 -6.02 -5.11 -11.94
C ILE A 535 -5.48 -6.27 -12.77
N SER A 536 -4.36 -6.05 -13.44
CA SER A 536 -3.67 -7.11 -14.18
C SER A 536 -3.45 -8.36 -13.32
N GLN A 537 -3.89 -9.52 -13.81
CA GLN A 537 -3.70 -10.81 -13.14
C GLN A 537 -2.22 -11.12 -12.83
N LYS A 538 -1.30 -10.63 -13.68
CA LYS A 538 0.14 -10.76 -13.43
C LYS A 538 0.61 -9.96 -12.21
N ILE A 539 -0.01 -8.83 -11.91
CA ILE A 539 0.28 -8.03 -10.73
C ILE A 539 -0.38 -8.66 -9.51
N LEU A 540 -1.66 -9.05 -9.61
CA LEU A 540 -2.38 -9.70 -8.52
C LEU A 540 -1.67 -10.97 -8.01
N SER A 541 -1.21 -11.82 -8.93
CA SER A 541 -0.50 -13.06 -8.58
C SER A 541 0.88 -12.84 -7.93
N GLN A 542 1.41 -11.63 -8.01
CA GLN A 542 2.68 -11.26 -7.37
C GLN A 542 2.49 -10.59 -6.00
N MET A 543 1.26 -10.37 -5.55
CA MET A 543 1.01 -9.83 -4.21
C MET A 543 1.49 -10.83 -3.15
N ASP A 544 2.21 -10.30 -2.16
CA ASP A 544 2.70 -11.08 -1.01
C ASP A 544 1.61 -11.16 0.07
N ASN A 545 0.90 -10.06 0.30
CA ASN A 545 -0.17 -9.95 1.28
C ASN A 545 -1.51 -9.68 0.60
N PHE A 546 -2.54 -10.35 1.07
CA PHE A 546 -3.93 -10.19 0.63
C PHE A 546 -4.81 -9.85 1.84
N LEU A 547 -5.53 -8.74 1.76
CA LEU A 547 -6.57 -8.37 2.71
C LEU A 547 -7.89 -8.25 1.94
N ALA A 548 -8.70 -9.28 1.97
CA ALA A 548 -9.97 -9.32 1.26
C ALA A 548 -11.12 -9.10 2.25
N PHE A 549 -11.87 -8.05 2.05
CA PHE A 549 -13.13 -7.75 2.73
C PHE A 549 -14.29 -8.20 1.84
N HIS A 550 -15.52 -7.93 2.28
CA HIS A 550 -16.70 -8.26 1.49
C HIS A 550 -16.66 -7.70 0.05
N LEU A 551 -16.94 -8.56 -0.91
CA LEU A 551 -17.04 -8.29 -2.35
C LEU A 551 -18.35 -8.88 -2.89
N LEU A 552 -18.99 -8.17 -3.82
CA LEU A 552 -20.26 -8.61 -4.43
C LEU A 552 -20.09 -9.22 -5.81
N ASN A 553 -19.18 -8.65 -6.62
CA ASN A 553 -19.01 -9.06 -8.01
C ASN A 553 -18.26 -10.39 -8.06
N GLU A 554 -18.82 -11.33 -8.81
CA GLU A 554 -18.24 -12.66 -8.97
C GLU A 554 -16.92 -12.65 -9.75
N ASP A 555 -16.77 -11.75 -10.73
CA ASP A 555 -15.53 -11.59 -11.47
C ASP A 555 -14.39 -11.12 -10.57
N ASP A 556 -14.67 -10.21 -9.63
CA ASP A 556 -13.71 -9.73 -8.65
C ASP A 556 -13.25 -10.85 -7.71
N ILE A 557 -14.18 -11.65 -7.21
CA ILE A 557 -13.89 -12.79 -6.35
C ILE A 557 -13.12 -13.88 -7.13
N ASN A 558 -13.49 -14.12 -8.39
CA ASN A 558 -12.80 -15.06 -9.25
C ASN A 558 -11.36 -14.59 -9.58
N ALA A 559 -11.14 -13.28 -9.77
CA ALA A 559 -9.81 -12.72 -9.97
C ALA A 559 -8.90 -13.00 -8.76
N LEU A 560 -9.41 -12.82 -7.53
CA LEU A 560 -8.67 -13.17 -6.31
C LEU A 560 -8.38 -14.67 -6.21
N SER A 561 -9.37 -15.51 -6.47
CA SER A 561 -9.21 -16.98 -6.42
C SER A 561 -8.20 -17.49 -7.46
N LYS A 562 -8.14 -16.88 -8.65
CA LYS A 562 -7.13 -17.16 -9.68
C LYS A 562 -5.74 -16.69 -9.28
N ALA A 563 -5.64 -15.55 -8.59
CA ALA A 563 -4.36 -15.02 -8.13
C ALA A 563 -3.79 -15.80 -6.94
N ASN A 564 -4.68 -16.28 -6.07
CA ASN A 564 -4.31 -17.01 -4.86
C ASN A 564 -5.38 -18.07 -4.52
N ASN A 565 -5.03 -19.35 -4.69
CA ASN A 565 -5.92 -20.47 -4.46
C ASN A 565 -6.49 -20.57 -3.03
N HIS A 566 -5.87 -19.95 -2.04
CA HIS A 566 -6.39 -19.90 -0.67
C HIS A 566 -7.73 -19.13 -0.56
N TYR A 567 -8.09 -18.34 -1.59
CA TYR A 567 -9.37 -17.63 -1.69
C TYR A 567 -10.44 -18.39 -2.50
N SER A 568 -10.28 -19.69 -2.64
CA SER A 568 -11.29 -20.58 -3.23
C SER A 568 -12.21 -21.21 -2.16
N GLY A 569 -13.17 -22.02 -2.58
CA GLY A 569 -14.06 -22.77 -1.69
C GLY A 569 -14.89 -21.87 -0.77
N LEU A 570 -14.91 -22.19 0.51
CA LEU A 570 -15.66 -21.46 1.53
C LEU A 570 -15.26 -19.99 1.61
N ILE A 571 -13.98 -19.63 1.47
CA ILE A 571 -13.55 -18.23 1.53
C ILE A 571 -14.21 -17.43 0.41
N LYS A 572 -14.29 -17.98 -0.80
CA LYS A 572 -15.02 -17.36 -1.90
C LYS A 572 -16.48 -17.11 -1.53
N PHE A 573 -17.13 -18.10 -0.89
CA PHE A 573 -18.52 -17.98 -0.44
C PHE A 573 -18.67 -16.90 0.65
N LEU A 574 -17.80 -16.91 1.67
CA LEU A 574 -17.85 -15.94 2.78
C LEU A 574 -17.60 -14.52 2.31
N LEU A 575 -16.66 -14.30 1.38
CA LEU A 575 -16.43 -12.98 0.76
C LEU A 575 -17.69 -12.43 0.11
N LYS A 576 -18.51 -13.29 -0.49
CA LYS A 576 -19.74 -12.89 -1.21
C LYS A 576 -20.94 -12.71 -0.27
N TYR A 577 -21.10 -13.57 0.72
CA TYR A 577 -22.36 -13.71 1.45
C TYR A 577 -22.29 -13.28 2.92
N GLU A 578 -21.11 -12.95 3.46
CA GLU A 578 -20.95 -12.42 4.83
C GLU A 578 -20.55 -10.95 4.86
N PRO A 579 -21.49 -10.00 4.76
CA PRO A 579 -21.21 -8.56 4.73
C PRO A 579 -20.95 -7.99 6.13
N ILE A 580 -19.92 -8.46 6.82
CA ILE A 580 -19.56 -7.99 8.17
C ILE A 580 -18.57 -6.84 8.06
N LYS A 581 -18.96 -5.65 8.56
CA LYS A 581 -18.10 -4.47 8.55
C LYS A 581 -16.85 -4.67 9.41
N GLY A 582 -15.69 -4.39 8.83
CA GLY A 582 -14.37 -4.54 9.48
C GLY A 582 -13.82 -5.96 9.47
N GLN A 583 -14.58 -6.96 8.98
CA GLN A 583 -14.11 -8.33 8.82
C GLN A 583 -13.26 -8.45 7.56
N CYS A 584 -12.11 -9.08 7.71
CA CYS A 584 -11.13 -9.28 6.65
C CYS A 584 -10.67 -10.74 6.62
N PHE A 585 -10.46 -11.25 5.41
CA PHE A 585 -9.80 -12.52 5.16
C PHE A 585 -8.36 -12.24 4.75
N PHE A 586 -7.43 -12.51 5.66
CA PHE A 586 -6.01 -12.16 5.52
C PHE A 586 -5.15 -13.37 5.16
N TYR A 587 -4.24 -13.17 4.21
CA TYR A 587 -3.20 -14.11 3.84
C TYR A 587 -1.88 -13.37 3.60
N SER A 588 -0.76 -13.95 4.06
CA SER A 588 0.59 -13.41 3.86
C SER A 588 1.55 -14.52 3.46
N ALA A 589 2.08 -14.46 2.24
CA ALA A 589 3.07 -15.42 1.74
C ALA A 589 4.49 -15.08 2.22
N PRO A 590 5.35 -16.07 2.36
CA PRO A 590 5.11 -17.52 2.30
C PRO A 590 4.78 -18.15 3.68
N GLU A 591 4.83 -17.36 4.76
CA GLU A 591 4.88 -17.88 6.13
C GLU A 591 3.49 -18.28 6.65
N GLN A 592 2.43 -17.64 6.14
CA GLN A 592 1.07 -17.95 6.56
C GLN A 592 0.53 -19.18 5.83
N PRO A 593 0.19 -20.26 6.51
CA PRO A 593 -0.23 -21.48 5.84
C PRO A 593 -1.66 -21.46 5.32
N PHE A 594 -2.53 -20.57 5.82
CA PHE A 594 -3.95 -20.47 5.45
C PHE A 594 -4.49 -19.05 5.64
N VAL A 595 -5.66 -18.78 5.05
CA VAL A 595 -6.38 -17.51 5.21
C VAL A 595 -6.95 -17.42 6.62
N ILE A 596 -6.61 -16.35 7.33
CA ILE A 596 -7.17 -16.01 8.65
C ILE A 596 -8.34 -15.06 8.45
N GLN A 597 -9.48 -15.40 9.02
CA GLN A 597 -10.61 -14.48 9.19
C GLN A 597 -10.36 -13.65 10.43
N MET A 598 -10.39 -12.32 10.31
CA MET A 598 -10.12 -11.44 11.42
C MET A 598 -10.94 -10.15 11.32
N LYS A 599 -11.10 -9.45 12.44
CA LYS A 599 -11.79 -8.16 12.50
C LYS A 599 -10.85 -7.09 13.05
N PHE A 600 -10.64 -6.04 12.26
CA PHE A 600 -9.81 -4.91 12.66
C PHE A 600 -10.45 -4.10 13.80
N ASN A 601 -9.62 -3.56 14.70
CA ASN A 601 -10.00 -2.56 15.69
C ASN A 601 -10.46 -1.26 14.99
N LEU A 602 -10.92 -0.27 15.75
CA LEU A 602 -11.18 1.06 15.21
C LEU A 602 -9.86 1.87 15.17
N PHE A 603 -9.70 2.68 14.14
CA PHE A 603 -8.51 3.54 14.01
C PHE A 603 -8.37 4.51 15.18
N ASP A 604 -9.48 5.08 15.65
CA ASP A 604 -9.47 6.03 16.76
C ASP A 604 -8.95 5.40 18.06
N ASP A 605 -9.32 4.15 18.35
CA ASP A 605 -8.82 3.41 19.51
C ASP A 605 -7.31 3.16 19.42
N GLU A 606 -6.83 2.79 18.23
CA GLU A 606 -5.41 2.54 17.97
C GLU A 606 -4.59 3.84 17.97
N LEU A 607 -5.18 4.94 17.52
CA LEU A 607 -4.59 6.28 17.56
C LEU A 607 -4.38 6.74 19.01
N GLU A 608 -5.37 6.55 19.89
CA GLU A 608 -5.23 6.90 21.31
C GLU A 608 -4.17 6.07 22.02
N LYS A 609 -4.04 4.78 21.68
CA LYS A 609 -2.94 3.94 22.18
C LYS A 609 -1.59 4.49 21.70
N PHE A 610 -1.47 4.80 20.42
CA PHE A 610 -0.26 5.35 19.82
C PHE A 610 0.16 6.67 20.48
N LYS A 611 -0.76 7.61 20.71
CA LYS A 611 -0.48 8.88 21.39
C LYS A 611 0.11 8.67 22.78
N LYS A 612 -0.46 7.77 23.58
CA LYS A 612 0.04 7.42 24.90
C LYS A 612 1.48 6.85 24.87
N GLU A 613 1.72 5.94 23.94
CA GLU A 613 3.06 5.35 23.76
C GLU A 613 4.09 6.39 23.32
N MET A 614 3.70 7.34 22.45
CA MET A 614 4.57 8.47 22.04
C MET A 614 4.89 9.43 23.20
N GLU A 615 3.95 9.68 24.09
CA GLU A 615 4.19 10.47 25.31
C GLU A 615 5.18 9.78 26.26
N GLU A 616 5.06 8.46 26.42
CA GLU A 616 6.01 7.66 27.19
C GLU A 616 7.41 7.69 26.59
N LEU A 617 7.52 7.62 25.26
CA LEU A 617 8.79 7.72 24.54
C LEU A 617 9.45 9.09 24.78
N LYS A 618 8.70 10.18 24.60
CA LYS A 618 9.18 11.55 24.85
C LYS A 618 9.70 11.75 26.31
N LYS A 619 9.04 11.12 27.28
CA LYS A 619 9.51 11.17 28.68
C LYS A 619 10.83 10.44 28.87
N LYS A 620 10.98 9.27 28.27
CA LYS A 620 12.25 8.50 28.34
C LYS A 620 13.41 9.23 27.67
N GLU A 621 13.19 9.80 26.48
CA GLU A 621 14.20 10.58 25.76
C GLU A 621 14.69 11.77 26.60
N LYS A 622 13.76 12.50 27.26
CA LYS A 622 14.12 13.61 28.18
C LYS A 622 14.90 13.15 29.41
N GLU A 623 14.54 12.02 29.98
CA GLU A 623 15.25 11.44 31.12
C GLU A 623 16.67 10.99 30.75
N GLU A 624 16.84 10.41 29.55
CA GLU A 624 18.16 10.05 29.02
C GLU A 624 19.01 11.27 28.71
N GLU A 625 18.45 12.32 28.09
CA GLU A 625 19.16 13.59 27.88
C GLU A 625 19.59 14.24 29.19
N GLN A 626 18.75 14.25 30.23
CA GLN A 626 19.07 14.78 31.54
C GLN A 626 20.19 13.99 32.21
N LYS A 627 20.22 12.66 32.09
CA LYS A 627 21.31 11.83 32.59
C LYS A 627 22.61 12.09 31.86
N LEU A 628 22.59 12.16 30.54
CA LEU A 628 23.76 12.50 29.73
C LEU A 628 24.32 13.91 30.10
N PHE A 629 23.44 14.87 30.38
CA PHE A 629 23.84 16.20 30.85
C PHE A 629 24.47 16.17 32.25
N GLN A 630 23.93 15.33 33.14
CA GLN A 630 24.49 15.15 34.49
C GLN A 630 25.84 14.44 34.45
N ASP A 631 25.98 13.41 33.61
CA ASP A 631 27.25 12.67 33.45
C ASP A 631 28.34 13.50 32.72
N ALA A 632 27.96 14.53 31.93
CA ALA A 632 28.88 15.42 31.25
C ALA A 632 29.37 16.61 32.14
N ILE A 633 28.74 16.82 33.30
CA ILE A 633 29.07 17.86 34.27
C ILE A 633 29.99 17.30 35.39
N ILE A 634 30.09 15.99 35.50
CA ILE A 634 31.04 15.31 36.41
C ILE A 634 32.34 14.99 35.66
#